data_0c06f3b42180e31c6bfa3e3b9147f8cb
#
_entry.id   0c06f3b42180e31c6bfa3e3b9147f8cb
#
_cell.length_a   1.000
_cell.length_b   1.000
_cell.length_c   1.000
_cell.angle_alpha   90.00
_cell.angle_beta   90.00
_cell.angle_gamma   90.00
#
_symmetry.space_group_name_H-M   'P 1'
#
loop_
_entity.id
_entity.type
_entity.pdbx_description
1 polymer ?
#
loop_
_entity_poly.entity_id
_entity_poly.type
_entity_poly.pdbx_seq_one_letter_code
_entity_poly.pdbx_strand_id
1 'polypeptide(L)'
;MSYFKDVYKARLNRNGSNAVDRLNKGREANFEKFLHASPHYVEFEHNGYTVECVFEPSKQSEDNTIMHVLCRVGEEFEVGDICTIDGNRYIFWYWDERRDSGYNRWTVVKISQPIHWINEDGSEWDSEAHIYGQMDNMLKNELQSRSRSATLYLENLKLEFMLMPVHPEMKINSYLSIEVKGIKKNYRVTGFDHVTTPGVMYVSMDPTLERDFTPAPEPVGNDMTDYFWLG
;
A
#
# COMPACT_ATOMS: atom_id res chain seq x y z
N MET A 1 -33.87 -40.96 26.98
CA MET A 1 -33.77 -40.70 25.53
C MET A 1 -33.03 -39.39 25.16
N SER A 2 -32.60 -38.59 26.12
CA SER A 2 -31.88 -37.30 25.88
C SER A 2 -30.43 -37.52 25.43
N TYR A 3 -29.66 -38.39 26.08
CA TYR A 3 -28.23 -38.57 25.88
C TYR A 3 -27.81 -38.84 24.40
N PHE A 4 -28.50 -39.75 23.73
CA PHE A 4 -28.19 -40.09 22.33
C PHE A 4 -28.46 -38.90 21.40
N LYS A 5 -29.48 -38.12 21.70
CA LYS A 5 -29.83 -36.91 20.92
C LYS A 5 -28.78 -35.82 21.09
N ASP A 6 -28.24 -35.66 22.29
CA ASP A 6 -27.23 -34.66 22.63
C ASP A 6 -25.86 -35.05 22.04
N VAL A 7 -25.48 -36.34 22.15
CA VAL A 7 -24.27 -36.89 21.50
C VAL A 7 -24.36 -36.79 19.99
N TYR A 8 -25.53 -37.06 19.41
CA TYR A 8 -25.73 -36.93 17.95
C TYR A 8 -25.66 -35.46 17.51
N LYS A 9 -26.29 -34.54 18.23
CA LYS A 9 -26.17 -33.10 17.99
C LYS A 9 -24.72 -32.61 18.14
N ALA A 10 -24.01 -33.04 19.17
CA ALA A 10 -22.62 -32.71 19.39
C ALA A 10 -21.73 -33.19 18.23
N ARG A 11 -22.00 -34.42 17.73
CA ARG A 11 -21.29 -34.91 16.53
C ARG A 11 -21.62 -34.16 15.25
N LEU A 12 -22.90 -33.83 15.05
CA LEU A 12 -23.33 -33.02 13.91
C LEU A 12 -22.73 -31.60 13.94
N ASN A 13 -22.61 -31.02 15.14
CA ASN A 13 -22.11 -29.66 15.32
C ASN A 13 -20.59 -29.59 15.50
N ARG A 14 -19.89 -30.75 15.53
CA ARG A 14 -18.44 -30.80 15.71
C ARG A 14 -17.68 -29.96 14.69
N ASN A 15 -18.21 -29.89 13.48
CA ASN A 15 -17.60 -29.14 12.37
C ASN A 15 -18.41 -27.88 12.00
N GLY A 16 -19.32 -27.41 12.86
CA GLY A 16 -20.13 -26.21 12.62
C GLY A 16 -21.62 -26.42 12.92
N SER A 17 -22.30 -25.36 13.35
CA SER A 17 -23.70 -25.38 13.76
C SER A 17 -24.68 -25.49 12.58
N ASN A 18 -24.26 -25.05 11.40
CA ASN A 18 -25.04 -25.11 10.15
C ASN A 18 -24.17 -25.54 8.95
N ALA A 19 -24.77 -25.63 7.78
CA ALA A 19 -24.06 -26.08 6.56
C ALA A 19 -22.97 -25.09 6.13
N VAL A 20 -23.19 -23.79 6.30
CA VAL A 20 -22.24 -22.73 5.95
C VAL A 20 -21.01 -22.79 6.88
N ASP A 21 -21.24 -22.90 8.20
CA ASP A 21 -20.14 -23.04 9.18
C ASP A 21 -19.27 -24.26 8.88
N ARG A 22 -19.89 -25.39 8.52
CA ARG A 22 -19.16 -26.61 8.17
C ARG A 22 -18.31 -26.44 6.93
N LEU A 23 -18.85 -25.74 5.92
CA LEU A 23 -18.15 -25.47 4.69
C LEU A 23 -16.95 -24.55 4.96
N ASN A 24 -17.15 -23.47 5.71
CA ASN A 24 -16.09 -22.51 6.04
C ASN A 24 -14.98 -23.16 6.86
N LYS A 25 -15.31 -23.92 7.92
CA LYS A 25 -14.31 -24.68 8.69
C LYS A 25 -13.55 -25.72 7.86
N GLY A 26 -14.23 -26.33 6.90
CA GLY A 26 -13.58 -27.24 5.94
C GLY A 26 -12.59 -26.52 5.03
N ARG A 27 -12.93 -25.31 4.58
CA ARG A 27 -12.04 -24.46 3.77
C ARG A 27 -10.84 -23.96 4.57
N GLU A 28 -11.07 -23.48 5.79
CA GLU A 28 -10.01 -23.06 6.71
C GLU A 28 -9.04 -24.22 7.01
N ALA A 29 -9.56 -25.41 7.31
CA ALA A 29 -8.72 -26.60 7.55
C ALA A 29 -7.93 -27.04 6.31
N ASN A 30 -8.46 -26.83 5.11
CA ASN A 30 -7.74 -27.07 3.87
C ASN A 30 -6.66 -26.01 3.63
N PHE A 31 -6.96 -24.76 3.96
CA PHE A 31 -5.98 -23.69 3.87
C PHE A 31 -4.81 -23.92 4.84
N GLU A 32 -5.05 -24.33 6.09
CA GLU A 32 -3.98 -24.69 7.04
C GLU A 32 -3.02 -25.75 6.48
N LYS A 33 -3.56 -26.78 5.84
CA LYS A 33 -2.72 -27.81 5.19
C LYS A 33 -1.93 -27.23 4.01
N PHE A 34 -2.54 -26.37 3.23
CA PHE A 34 -1.91 -25.71 2.11
C PHE A 34 -0.82 -24.75 2.58
N LEU A 35 -1.10 -23.95 3.61
CA LEU A 35 -0.18 -22.98 4.20
C LEU A 35 1.16 -23.62 4.54
N HIS A 36 1.14 -24.69 5.35
CA HIS A 36 2.36 -25.36 5.80
C HIS A 36 3.02 -26.27 4.74
N ALA A 37 2.30 -26.67 3.71
CA ALA A 37 2.83 -27.45 2.60
C ALA A 37 3.35 -26.60 1.44
N SER A 38 3.08 -25.29 1.45
CA SER A 38 3.44 -24.39 0.36
C SER A 38 4.95 -24.14 0.33
N PRO A 39 5.60 -24.21 -0.84
CA PRO A 39 6.99 -23.76 -1.00
C PRO A 39 7.17 -22.25 -0.84
N HIS A 40 6.07 -21.50 -0.83
CA HIS A 40 6.03 -20.06 -0.64
C HIS A 40 5.57 -19.64 0.76
N TYR A 41 5.65 -20.58 1.73
CA TYR A 41 5.39 -20.27 3.13
C TYR A 41 6.44 -19.30 3.67
N VAL A 42 5.97 -18.22 4.31
CA VAL A 42 6.81 -17.23 5.00
C VAL A 42 6.13 -16.75 6.27
N GLU A 43 6.94 -16.25 7.18
CA GLU A 43 6.51 -15.57 8.39
C GLU A 43 7.03 -14.15 8.37
N PHE A 44 6.21 -13.20 8.84
CA PHE A 44 6.65 -11.82 9.02
C PHE A 44 5.99 -11.19 10.24
N GLU A 45 6.64 -10.18 10.78
CA GLU A 45 6.12 -9.41 11.92
C GLU A 45 5.23 -8.28 11.43
N HIS A 46 4.04 -8.16 12.03
CA HIS A 46 3.11 -7.07 11.79
C HIS A 46 2.48 -6.63 13.12
N ASN A 47 2.58 -5.34 13.45
CA ASN A 47 2.03 -4.77 14.68
C ASN A 47 2.36 -5.55 15.97
N GLY A 48 3.54 -6.18 16.03
CA GLY A 48 4.04 -6.91 17.19
C GLY A 48 3.55 -8.36 17.31
N TYR A 49 2.95 -8.91 16.28
CA TYR A 49 2.61 -10.33 16.19
C TYR A 49 3.16 -10.94 14.90
N THR A 50 3.42 -12.23 14.92
CA THR A 50 3.91 -12.99 13.77
C THR A 50 2.74 -13.44 12.92
N VAL A 51 2.78 -13.12 11.64
CA VAL A 51 1.81 -13.57 10.63
C VAL A 51 2.43 -14.68 9.79
N GLU A 52 1.73 -15.80 9.70
CA GLU A 52 2.08 -16.90 8.80
C GLU A 52 1.27 -16.79 7.51
N CYS A 53 1.94 -16.80 6.36
CA CYS A 53 1.25 -16.64 5.08
C CYS A 53 1.91 -17.43 3.95
N VAL A 54 1.19 -17.57 2.85
CA VAL A 54 1.78 -17.94 1.56
C VAL A 54 2.02 -16.64 0.77
N PHE A 55 3.25 -16.43 0.38
CA PHE A 55 3.69 -15.24 -0.33
C PHE A 55 4.06 -15.60 -1.77
N GLU A 56 3.18 -15.30 -2.70
CA GLU A 56 3.31 -15.72 -4.10
C GLU A 56 3.31 -14.52 -5.07
N PRO A 57 4.05 -14.61 -6.18
CA PRO A 57 4.02 -13.56 -7.19
C PRO A 57 2.63 -13.45 -7.82
N SER A 58 2.23 -12.22 -8.11
CA SER A 58 1.07 -12.00 -8.97
C SER A 58 1.37 -12.53 -10.36
N LYS A 59 0.44 -13.29 -10.95
CA LYS A 59 0.55 -13.76 -12.34
C LYS A 59 0.64 -12.62 -13.35
N GLN A 60 0.35 -11.41 -12.91
CA GLN A 60 0.36 -10.22 -13.73
C GLN A 60 1.69 -9.45 -13.62
N SER A 61 2.57 -9.77 -12.68
CA SER A 61 3.85 -9.10 -12.49
C SER A 61 5.00 -9.97 -12.96
N GLU A 62 5.70 -9.53 -14.01
CA GLU A 62 6.86 -10.26 -14.54
C GLU A 62 8.10 -10.11 -13.63
N ASP A 63 8.15 -9.06 -12.80
CA ASP A 63 9.33 -8.65 -12.01
C ASP A 63 9.14 -8.79 -10.49
N ASN A 64 8.10 -9.51 -10.04
CA ASN A 64 7.77 -9.69 -8.62
C ASN A 64 7.54 -8.37 -7.84
N THR A 65 7.17 -7.32 -8.53
CA THR A 65 6.81 -6.03 -7.91
C THR A 65 5.48 -6.12 -7.17
N ILE A 66 4.54 -6.87 -7.73
CA ILE A 66 3.21 -7.11 -7.16
C ILE A 66 3.15 -8.55 -6.68
N MET A 67 2.86 -8.72 -5.40
CA MET A 67 2.79 -10.02 -4.74
C MET A 67 1.41 -10.22 -4.10
N HIS A 68 1.09 -11.46 -3.80
CA HIS A 68 -0.09 -11.83 -3.03
C HIS A 68 0.33 -12.42 -1.70
N VAL A 69 -0.33 -11.95 -0.64
CA VAL A 69 -0.26 -12.49 0.71
C VAL A 69 -1.55 -13.24 0.97
N LEU A 70 -1.46 -14.56 1.13
CA LEU A 70 -2.60 -15.40 1.51
C LEU A 70 -2.42 -15.79 2.99
N CYS A 71 -3.33 -15.34 3.83
CA CYS A 71 -3.27 -15.53 5.28
C CYS A 71 -4.59 -16.06 5.83
N ARG A 72 -4.60 -16.41 7.11
CA ARG A 72 -5.80 -16.91 7.79
C ARG A 72 -6.91 -15.87 7.78
N VAL A 73 -8.14 -16.36 7.80
CA VAL A 73 -9.30 -15.49 8.07
C VAL A 73 -9.18 -14.96 9.49
N GLY A 74 -9.21 -13.63 9.64
CA GLY A 74 -9.04 -12.97 10.94
C GLY A 74 -7.69 -12.25 11.12
N GLU A 75 -6.73 -12.46 10.22
CA GLU A 75 -5.58 -11.56 10.12
C GLU A 75 -6.06 -10.22 9.57
N GLU A 76 -5.86 -9.16 10.35
CA GLU A 76 -6.33 -7.83 10.03
C GLU A 76 -5.16 -6.95 9.58
N PHE A 77 -5.24 -6.47 8.34
CA PHE A 77 -4.34 -5.47 7.78
C PHE A 77 -5.17 -4.30 7.30
N GLU A 78 -4.54 -3.15 7.27
CA GLU A 78 -5.12 -1.97 6.65
C GLU A 78 -4.43 -1.66 5.31
N VAL A 79 -5.19 -1.11 4.38
CA VAL A 79 -4.60 -0.60 3.13
C VAL A 79 -3.66 0.56 3.48
N GLY A 80 -2.43 0.49 2.98
CA GLY A 80 -1.38 1.44 3.34
C GLY A 80 -0.42 0.93 4.40
N ASP A 81 -0.75 -0.15 5.11
CA ASP A 81 0.21 -0.79 6.03
C ASP A 81 1.47 -1.22 5.29
N ILE A 82 2.59 -1.20 6.01
CA ILE A 82 3.88 -1.63 5.49
C ILE A 82 4.33 -2.87 6.27
N CYS A 83 4.73 -3.90 5.53
CA CYS A 83 5.36 -5.09 6.11
C CYS A 83 6.73 -5.36 5.49
N THR A 84 7.53 -6.16 6.19
CA THR A 84 8.83 -6.63 5.71
C THR A 84 8.78 -8.14 5.55
N ILE A 85 8.99 -8.61 4.33
CA ILE A 85 9.00 -10.05 3.98
C ILE A 85 10.31 -10.33 3.25
N ASP A 86 11.08 -11.30 3.73
CA ASP A 86 12.40 -11.68 3.16
C ASP A 86 13.34 -10.48 2.93
N GLY A 87 13.35 -9.53 3.88
CA GLY A 87 14.19 -8.33 3.80
C GLY A 87 13.74 -7.27 2.81
N ASN A 88 12.63 -7.47 2.11
CA ASN A 88 12.01 -6.47 1.24
C ASN A 88 10.79 -5.88 1.93
N ARG A 89 10.53 -4.60 1.67
CA ARG A 89 9.37 -3.90 2.23
C ARG A 89 8.25 -3.83 1.19
N TYR A 90 7.01 -3.97 1.66
CA TYR A 90 5.81 -4.00 0.83
C TYR A 90 4.72 -3.15 1.45
N ILE A 91 3.92 -2.49 0.60
CA ILE A 91 2.72 -1.74 0.99
C ILE A 91 1.51 -2.63 0.72
N PHE A 92 0.63 -2.80 1.70
CA PHE A 92 -0.69 -3.44 1.50
C PHE A 92 -1.54 -2.52 0.64
N TRP A 93 -1.83 -2.96 -0.57
CA TRP A 93 -2.48 -2.13 -1.58
C TRP A 93 -3.98 -2.33 -1.62
N TYR A 94 -4.44 -3.58 -1.65
CA TYR A 94 -5.86 -3.89 -1.58
C TYR A 94 -6.13 -5.31 -1.11
N TRP A 95 -7.34 -5.48 -0.55
CA TRP A 95 -7.89 -6.75 -0.13
C TRP A 95 -8.81 -7.33 -1.20
N ASP A 96 -8.60 -8.60 -1.58
CA ASP A 96 -9.48 -9.34 -2.48
C ASP A 96 -10.55 -10.04 -1.63
N GLU A 97 -11.75 -9.42 -1.54
CA GLU A 97 -12.90 -9.96 -0.82
C GLU A 97 -13.44 -11.26 -1.46
N ARG A 98 -12.66 -12.31 -1.50
CA ARG A 98 -13.18 -13.63 -1.87
C ARG A 98 -13.83 -14.29 -0.67
N ARG A 99 -15.09 -13.95 -0.42
CA ARG A 99 -15.89 -14.46 0.72
C ARG A 99 -15.92 -16.00 0.83
N ASP A 100 -15.49 -16.72 -0.17
CA ASP A 100 -15.63 -18.17 -0.29
C ASP A 100 -14.34 -18.96 -0.20
N SER A 101 -13.19 -18.36 0.08
CA SER A 101 -11.90 -19.05 -0.05
C SER A 101 -11.40 -19.74 1.21
N GLY A 102 -11.89 -19.40 2.40
CA GLY A 102 -11.37 -19.91 3.68
C GLY A 102 -10.01 -19.30 4.07
N TYR A 103 -9.56 -18.28 3.36
CA TYR A 103 -8.38 -17.48 3.63
C TYR A 103 -8.59 -16.05 3.11
N ASN A 104 -7.86 -15.11 3.66
CA ASN A 104 -7.77 -13.75 3.17
C ASN A 104 -6.66 -13.64 2.12
N ARG A 105 -6.93 -12.89 1.06
CA ARG A 105 -5.95 -12.58 0.03
C ARG A 105 -5.74 -11.08 -0.06
N TRP A 106 -4.50 -10.70 0.14
CA TRP A 106 -4.06 -9.32 -0.02
C TRP A 106 -3.14 -9.19 -1.22
N THR A 107 -3.22 -8.08 -1.90
CA THR A 107 -2.23 -7.69 -2.90
C THR A 107 -1.34 -6.63 -2.27
N VAL A 108 -0.03 -6.88 -2.36
CA VAL A 108 0.99 -5.98 -1.83
C VAL A 108 1.94 -5.55 -2.95
N VAL A 109 2.46 -4.34 -2.83
CA VAL A 109 3.38 -3.74 -3.80
C VAL A 109 4.72 -3.51 -3.14
N LYS A 110 5.79 -3.97 -3.79
CA LYS A 110 7.15 -3.79 -3.28
C LYS A 110 7.52 -2.32 -3.24
N ILE A 111 8.00 -1.85 -2.10
CA ILE A 111 8.59 -0.51 -1.96
C ILE A 111 9.89 -0.46 -2.74
N SER A 112 10.01 0.49 -3.65
CA SER A 112 11.23 0.66 -4.43
C SER A 112 12.29 1.46 -3.67
N GLN A 113 11.87 2.45 -2.89
CA GLN A 113 12.79 3.29 -2.11
C GLN A 113 12.07 4.22 -1.11
N PRO A 114 12.82 4.77 -0.13
CA PRO A 114 12.36 5.90 0.67
C PRO A 114 12.24 7.15 -0.21
N ILE A 115 11.32 8.03 0.15
CA ILE A 115 11.11 9.33 -0.48
C ILE A 115 11.18 10.42 0.58
N HIS A 116 11.73 11.55 0.18
CA HIS A 116 11.76 12.77 0.96
C HIS A 116 11.16 13.90 0.14
N TRP A 117 10.28 14.71 0.74
CA TRP A 117 9.71 15.88 0.05
C TRP A 117 9.67 17.11 0.94
N ILE A 118 9.64 18.25 0.27
CA ILE A 118 9.58 19.56 0.89
C ILE A 118 8.35 20.28 0.33
N ASN A 119 7.52 20.81 1.18
CA ASN A 119 6.37 21.63 0.79
C ASN A 119 6.80 23.08 0.50
N GLU A 120 5.92 23.84 -0.14
CA GLU A 120 6.18 25.27 -0.44
C GLU A 120 6.41 26.11 0.83
N ASP A 121 5.90 25.69 1.98
CA ASP A 121 6.09 26.32 3.28
C ASP A 121 7.42 25.95 3.96
N GLY A 122 8.26 25.14 3.31
CA GLY A 122 9.54 24.67 3.82
C GLY A 122 9.43 23.48 4.79
N SER A 123 8.24 22.95 5.05
CA SER A 123 8.10 21.74 5.88
C SER A 123 8.61 20.51 5.14
N GLU A 124 9.38 19.67 5.86
CA GLU A 124 10.03 18.48 5.32
C GLU A 124 9.41 17.22 5.88
N TRP A 125 9.26 16.22 5.03
CA TRP A 125 8.59 14.96 5.36
C TRP A 125 9.24 13.76 4.67
N ASP A 126 9.14 12.61 5.30
CA ASP A 126 9.67 11.35 4.81
C ASP A 126 8.56 10.31 4.70
N SER A 127 8.66 9.43 3.72
CA SER A 127 7.82 8.25 3.57
C SER A 127 8.53 7.20 2.72
N GLU A 128 7.80 6.18 2.34
CA GLU A 128 8.26 5.13 1.46
C GLU A 128 7.28 4.93 0.33
N ALA A 129 7.80 4.67 -0.86
CA ALA A 129 6.96 4.55 -2.03
C ALA A 129 7.45 3.47 -3.00
N HIS A 130 6.53 2.99 -3.80
CA HIS A 130 6.85 2.35 -5.06
C HIS A 130 6.75 3.38 -6.18
N ILE A 131 7.85 3.51 -6.93
CA ILE A 131 7.92 4.45 -8.05
C ILE A 131 7.75 3.69 -9.35
N TYR A 132 6.77 4.13 -10.13
CA TYR A 132 6.47 3.55 -11.43
C TYR A 132 7.19 4.35 -12.51
N GLY A 133 8.08 3.70 -13.23
CA GLY A 133 8.65 4.25 -14.46
C GLY A 133 7.60 4.31 -15.58
N GLN A 134 7.90 5.07 -16.63
CA GLN A 134 7.01 5.27 -17.79
C GLN A 134 6.52 3.99 -18.50
N MET A 135 7.05 2.83 -18.14
CA MET A 135 6.88 1.57 -18.89
C MET A 135 6.05 0.52 -18.17
N ASP A 136 5.54 0.79 -16.97
CA ASP A 136 4.74 -0.23 -16.29
C ASP A 136 3.31 -0.28 -16.81
N ASN A 137 3.16 -0.97 -17.96
CA ASN A 137 1.87 -1.20 -18.59
C ASN A 137 0.89 -1.96 -17.72
N MET A 138 1.36 -2.65 -16.68
CA MET A 138 0.52 -3.46 -15.82
C MET A 138 -0.25 -2.63 -14.82
N LEU A 139 0.41 -1.67 -14.19
CA LEU A 139 -0.29 -0.73 -13.34
C LEU A 139 -1.28 0.12 -14.13
N LYS A 140 -0.89 0.52 -15.35
CA LYS A 140 -1.79 1.17 -16.29
C LYS A 140 -3.06 0.36 -16.49
N ASN A 141 -2.95 -0.92 -16.78
CA ASN A 141 -4.08 -1.81 -17.02
C ASN A 141 -4.92 -2.02 -15.76
N GLU A 142 -4.32 -2.10 -14.59
CA GLU A 142 -5.03 -2.30 -13.33
C GLU A 142 -5.72 -1.04 -12.83
N LEU A 143 -5.08 0.10 -12.94
CA LEU A 143 -5.71 1.41 -12.72
C LEU A 143 -6.83 1.67 -13.74
N GLN A 144 -6.63 1.29 -15.00
CA GLN A 144 -7.64 1.38 -16.05
C GLN A 144 -8.86 0.50 -15.76
N SER A 145 -8.66 -0.68 -15.19
CA SER A 145 -9.77 -1.58 -14.84
C SER A 145 -10.61 -1.05 -13.68
N ARG A 146 -10.03 -0.22 -12.81
CA ARG A 146 -10.66 0.26 -11.59
C ARG A 146 -11.24 1.67 -11.68
N SER A 147 -10.70 2.52 -12.53
CA SER A 147 -11.16 3.90 -12.66
C SER A 147 -11.06 4.38 -14.10
N ARG A 148 -12.24 4.60 -14.73
CA ARG A 148 -12.30 5.26 -16.06
C ARG A 148 -11.69 6.68 -16.05
N SER A 149 -11.67 7.33 -14.91
CA SER A 149 -11.13 8.70 -14.77
C SER A 149 -9.61 8.72 -14.74
N ALA A 150 -8.96 7.73 -14.11
CA ALA A 150 -7.50 7.61 -14.08
C ALA A 150 -6.92 7.34 -15.49
N THR A 151 -7.67 6.64 -16.33
CA THR A 151 -7.26 6.32 -17.72
C THR A 151 -6.99 7.56 -18.55
N LEU A 152 -7.85 8.58 -18.47
CA LEU A 152 -7.69 9.81 -19.25
C LEU A 152 -6.49 10.65 -18.85
N TYR A 153 -6.07 10.56 -17.58
CA TYR A 153 -4.86 11.23 -17.08
C TYR A 153 -3.59 10.55 -17.53
N LEU A 154 -3.58 9.21 -17.56
CA LEU A 154 -2.38 8.41 -17.85
C LEU A 154 -1.98 8.40 -19.31
N GLU A 155 -2.94 8.53 -20.24
CA GLU A 155 -2.67 8.41 -21.68
C GLU A 155 -1.96 9.64 -22.29
N ASN A 156 -2.08 10.81 -21.69
CA ASN A 156 -1.61 12.07 -22.27
C ASN A 156 -0.32 12.65 -21.68
N LEU A 157 0.23 12.03 -20.62
CA LEU A 157 1.33 12.64 -19.88
C LEU A 157 2.51 11.68 -19.76
N LYS A 158 3.70 12.19 -20.02
CA LYS A 158 5.00 11.54 -19.68
C LYS A 158 5.25 11.61 -18.17
N LEU A 159 4.21 11.42 -17.34
CA LEU A 159 4.28 11.55 -15.90
C LEU A 159 4.88 10.28 -15.30
N GLU A 160 5.73 10.47 -14.34
CA GLU A 160 6.12 9.41 -13.42
C GLU A 160 5.11 9.38 -12.26
N PHE A 161 4.82 8.20 -11.77
CA PHE A 161 3.87 7.99 -10.68
C PHE A 161 4.54 7.27 -9.53
N MET A 162 4.04 7.53 -8.33
CA MET A 162 4.37 6.72 -7.17
C MET A 162 3.12 6.31 -6.40
N LEU A 163 3.19 5.13 -5.78
CA LEU A 163 2.24 4.62 -4.81
C LEU A 163 2.87 4.68 -3.44
N MET A 164 2.20 5.29 -2.48
CA MET A 164 2.65 5.42 -1.11
C MET A 164 1.48 5.31 -0.14
N PRO A 165 1.70 5.03 1.16
CA PRO A 165 0.68 5.21 2.19
C PRO A 165 0.16 6.64 2.18
N VAL A 166 -1.12 6.83 2.52
CA VAL A 166 -1.70 8.18 2.62
C VAL A 166 -0.91 8.99 3.66
N HIS A 167 -0.47 10.18 3.24
CA HIS A 167 0.20 11.11 4.11
C HIS A 167 -0.49 12.48 4.04
N PRO A 168 -1.01 13.00 5.17
CA PRO A 168 -1.85 14.21 5.18
C PRO A 168 -1.08 15.47 4.74
N GLU A 169 0.26 15.46 4.90
CA GLU A 169 1.10 16.60 4.55
C GLU A 169 1.61 16.58 3.11
N MET A 170 1.23 15.59 2.30
CA MET A 170 1.53 15.63 0.86
C MET A 170 0.61 16.66 0.18
N LYS A 171 1.21 17.65 -0.46
CA LYS A 171 0.49 18.76 -1.11
C LYS A 171 0.82 18.81 -2.61
N ILE A 172 -0.09 19.38 -3.40
CA ILE A 172 0.22 19.76 -4.77
C ILE A 172 1.32 20.82 -4.72
N ASN A 173 2.25 20.77 -5.65
CA ASN A 173 3.47 21.55 -5.71
C ASN A 173 4.56 21.20 -4.68
N SER A 174 4.39 20.14 -3.87
CA SER A 174 5.50 19.63 -3.08
C SER A 174 6.65 19.21 -3.99
N TYR A 175 7.88 19.44 -3.55
CA TYR A 175 9.09 19.04 -4.26
C TYR A 175 9.63 17.76 -3.63
N LEU A 176 9.96 16.78 -4.44
CA LEU A 176 10.57 15.55 -3.98
C LEU A 176 11.83 15.21 -4.77
N SER A 177 12.77 14.60 -4.09
CA SER A 177 14.02 14.16 -4.68
C SER A 177 14.14 12.65 -4.57
N ILE A 178 14.37 12.01 -5.69
CA ILE A 178 14.47 10.57 -5.83
C ILE A 178 15.88 10.25 -6.30
N GLU A 179 16.57 9.38 -5.56
CA GLU A 179 17.90 8.94 -5.94
C GLU A 179 17.87 7.46 -6.36
N VAL A 180 18.20 7.19 -7.61
CA VAL A 180 18.28 5.84 -8.15
C VAL A 180 19.69 5.60 -8.68
N LYS A 181 20.42 4.66 -8.10
CA LYS A 181 21.78 4.28 -8.50
C LYS A 181 22.74 5.48 -8.60
N GLY A 182 22.66 6.39 -7.65
CA GLY A 182 23.51 7.59 -7.61
C GLY A 182 23.06 8.72 -8.55
N ILE A 183 21.98 8.55 -9.28
CA ILE A 183 21.38 9.61 -10.10
C ILE A 183 20.21 10.22 -9.32
N LYS A 184 20.38 11.47 -8.94
CA LYS A 184 19.34 12.26 -8.27
C LYS A 184 18.44 12.91 -9.30
N LYS A 185 17.15 12.71 -9.19
CA LYS A 185 16.13 13.37 -10.00
C LYS A 185 15.17 14.12 -9.08
N ASN A 186 14.87 15.33 -9.44
CA ASN A 186 13.92 16.17 -8.72
C ASN A 186 12.58 16.20 -9.45
N TYR A 187 11.52 16.19 -8.67
CA TYR A 187 10.15 16.17 -9.15
C TYR A 187 9.30 17.19 -8.42
N ARG A 188 8.24 17.60 -9.07
CA ARG A 188 7.18 18.41 -8.49
C ARG A 188 5.89 17.61 -8.51
N VAL A 189 5.17 17.56 -7.40
CA VAL A 189 3.87 16.92 -7.30
C VAL A 189 2.84 17.73 -8.07
N THR A 190 2.21 17.11 -9.05
CA THR A 190 1.20 17.74 -9.91
C THR A 190 -0.22 17.35 -9.55
N GLY A 191 -0.39 16.22 -8.83
CA GLY A 191 -1.68 15.76 -8.36
C GLY A 191 -1.56 14.49 -7.54
N PHE A 192 -2.63 14.16 -6.84
CA PHE A 192 -2.72 12.87 -6.14
C PHE A 192 -4.17 12.40 -6.03
N ASP A 193 -4.35 11.10 -5.98
CA ASP A 193 -5.62 10.42 -5.70
C ASP A 193 -5.47 9.53 -4.47
N HIS A 194 -6.23 9.80 -3.43
CA HIS A 194 -6.33 9.02 -2.19
C HIS A 194 -7.77 8.55 -1.91
N VAL A 195 -8.67 8.83 -2.83
CA VAL A 195 -10.11 8.53 -2.71
C VAL A 195 -10.45 7.17 -3.30
N THR A 196 -9.82 6.85 -4.44
CA THR A 196 -10.10 5.59 -5.16
C THR A 196 -9.73 4.36 -4.35
N THR A 197 -8.63 4.43 -3.58
CA THR A 197 -8.20 3.35 -2.69
C THR A 197 -7.80 3.97 -1.34
N PRO A 198 -8.74 4.08 -0.39
CA PRO A 198 -8.43 4.63 0.93
C PRO A 198 -7.29 3.87 1.61
N GLY A 199 -6.36 4.62 2.22
CA GLY A 199 -5.16 4.06 2.87
C GLY A 199 -3.87 4.20 2.03
N VAL A 200 -3.98 4.28 0.72
CA VAL A 200 -2.86 4.60 -0.17
C VAL A 200 -3.18 5.79 -1.04
N MET A 201 -2.13 6.46 -1.52
CA MET A 201 -2.25 7.55 -2.46
C MET A 201 -1.40 7.30 -3.71
N TYR A 202 -1.97 7.68 -4.85
CA TYR A 202 -1.28 7.70 -6.13
C TYR A 202 -0.86 9.15 -6.37
N VAL A 203 0.44 9.37 -6.43
CA VAL A 203 0.98 10.71 -6.64
C VAL A 203 1.52 10.81 -8.05
N SER A 204 1.02 11.79 -8.81
CA SER A 204 1.57 12.17 -10.11
C SER A 204 2.61 13.26 -9.93
N MET A 205 3.71 13.15 -10.66
CA MET A 205 4.84 14.04 -10.51
C MET A 205 5.52 14.32 -11.85
N ASP A 206 5.94 15.56 -12.02
CA ASP A 206 6.70 16.01 -13.18
C ASP A 206 8.18 16.19 -12.80
N PRO A 207 9.11 15.79 -13.67
CA PRO A 207 10.52 16.09 -13.47
C PRO A 207 10.74 17.60 -13.53
N THR A 208 11.49 18.13 -12.56
CA THR A 208 11.86 19.54 -12.48
C THR A 208 13.36 19.72 -12.50
N LEU A 209 13.82 20.90 -12.90
CA LEU A 209 15.26 21.20 -12.88
C LEU A 209 15.70 21.51 -11.43
N GLU A 210 16.94 21.18 -11.09
CA GLU A 210 17.50 21.43 -9.75
C GLU A 210 17.37 22.88 -9.27
N ARG A 211 17.26 23.83 -10.21
CA ARG A 211 17.14 25.28 -9.90
C ARG A 211 15.80 25.64 -9.26
N ASP A 212 14.78 24.80 -9.41
CA ASP A 212 13.46 25.07 -8.86
C ASP A 212 13.34 24.64 -7.39
N PHE A 213 14.40 24.02 -6.86
CA PHE A 213 14.47 23.48 -5.50
C PHE A 213 15.08 24.47 -4.49
N THR A 214 14.84 25.75 -4.65
CA THR A 214 15.23 26.76 -3.66
C THR A 214 14.08 26.88 -2.67
N PRO A 215 14.25 26.49 -1.39
CA PRO A 215 13.23 26.77 -0.39
C PRO A 215 12.95 28.29 -0.42
N ALA A 216 11.69 28.67 -0.29
CA ALA A 216 11.33 30.06 -0.18
C ALA A 216 12.20 30.70 0.92
N PRO A 217 12.81 31.88 0.66
CA PRO A 217 13.60 32.52 1.69
C PRO A 217 12.70 32.69 2.90
N GLU A 218 13.23 32.32 4.09
CA GLU A 218 12.53 32.55 5.35
C GLU A 218 12.00 33.99 5.34
N PRO A 219 10.72 34.20 5.71
CA PRO A 219 10.20 35.55 5.78
C PRO A 219 11.12 36.31 6.71
N VAL A 220 11.86 37.28 6.14
CA VAL A 220 12.69 38.18 6.89
C VAL A 220 11.79 38.81 7.94
N GLY A 221 11.98 38.42 9.19
CA GLY A 221 11.21 38.94 10.30
C GLY A 221 11.26 40.47 10.19
N ASN A 222 10.12 41.04 9.88
CA ASN A 222 9.95 42.49 10.03
C ASN A 222 10.09 42.75 11.52
N ASP A 223 11.29 43.04 11.97
CA ASP A 223 11.52 43.74 13.22
C ASP A 223 10.81 45.10 13.16
N MET A 224 9.50 45.05 13.42
CA MET A 224 8.69 46.22 13.67
C MET A 224 8.88 46.72 15.09
N THR A 225 10.12 46.91 15.53
CA THR A 225 10.40 47.48 16.87
C THR A 225 11.08 48.87 16.82
N ASP A 226 11.17 49.51 15.66
CA ASP A 226 11.88 50.79 15.59
C ASP A 226 11.05 52.00 15.09
N TYR A 227 9.74 52.03 15.34
CA TYR A 227 8.97 53.26 15.10
C TYR A 227 8.04 53.64 16.26
N PHE A 228 8.60 53.67 17.47
CA PHE A 228 7.89 54.34 18.58
C PHE A 228 8.87 55.14 19.44
N TRP A 229 9.41 56.23 18.94
CA TRP A 229 9.95 57.36 19.70
C TRP A 229 10.30 58.47 18.72
N LEU A 230 9.35 59.34 18.43
CA LEU A 230 9.56 60.76 18.11
C LEU A 230 8.18 61.41 17.86
N GLY A 231 7.68 62.09 18.90
CA GLY A 231 6.49 62.95 18.77
C GLY A 231 5.99 63.35 20.15
#